data_d149b00b0827379602d07dafd3556fa7
#
_entry.id   d149b00b0827379602d07dafd3556fa7
#
_cell.length_a   1.000
_cell.length_b   1.000
_cell.length_c   1.000
_cell.angle_alpha   90.00
_cell.angle_beta   90.00
_cell.angle_gamma   90.00
#
_symmetry.space_group_name_H-M   'P 1'
#
loop_
_entity.id
_entity.type
_entity.pdbx_description
1 polymer ?
#
loop_
_entity_poly.entity_id
_entity_poly.type
_entity_poly.pdbx_seq_one_letter_code
_entity_poly.pdbx_strand_id
1 'polypeptide(L)'
;MTVSLIISTYNWPRALYLCLDSVMQQTVMPSEIIIADDGSGIATRDVVRHFEAVSPVPVRHIWHEDDGFRLAEIRNKAIAASRGEYVIQIDGDLILQRHFIHDHMIFAQPGCFVTGSRGIITEMLTNQVLRGEITSLTPLMKGVRNSNNVVRIPLMAYLYRTLGPTRFVKGCNM
;
A
#
# COMPACT_ATOMS: atom_id res chain seq x y z
N MET A 1 8.86 6.88 16.13
CA MET A 1 8.68 7.33 14.74
C MET A 1 7.24 7.09 14.35
N THR A 2 6.52 8.13 13.98
CA THR A 2 5.14 8.07 13.50
C THR A 2 5.11 7.85 11.99
N VAL A 3 4.15 7.06 11.52
CA VAL A 3 4.07 6.66 10.10
C VAL A 3 2.73 7.10 9.52
N SER A 4 2.76 7.83 8.40
CA SER A 4 1.59 8.06 7.54
C SER A 4 1.62 7.07 6.38
N LEU A 5 0.58 6.23 6.26
CA LEU A 5 0.39 5.35 5.11
C LEU A 5 -0.52 6.01 4.09
N ILE A 6 0.00 6.33 2.91
CA ILE A 6 -0.74 6.91 1.79
C ILE A 6 -1.08 5.79 0.80
N ILE A 7 -2.36 5.66 0.46
CA ILE A 7 -2.87 4.65 -0.48
C ILE A 7 -3.53 5.37 -1.65
N SER A 8 -2.94 5.24 -2.84
CA SER A 8 -3.49 5.85 -4.07
C SER A 8 -4.56 4.94 -4.69
N THR A 9 -5.70 5.49 -5.10
CA THR A 9 -6.78 4.72 -5.72
C THR A 9 -7.49 5.49 -6.82
N TYR A 10 -8.07 4.75 -7.77
CA TYR A 10 -8.99 5.27 -8.78
C TYR A 10 -9.95 4.17 -9.22
N ASN A 11 -11.24 4.35 -8.97
CA ASN A 11 -12.38 3.54 -9.45
C ASN A 11 -12.21 2.01 -9.35
N TRP A 12 -11.51 1.52 -8.32
CA TRP A 12 -11.38 0.08 -8.08
C TRP A 12 -11.69 -0.29 -6.60
N PRO A 13 -12.97 -0.12 -6.18
CA PRO A 13 -13.37 -0.25 -4.77
C PRO A 13 -13.05 -1.61 -4.16
N ARG A 14 -13.19 -2.70 -4.94
CA ARG A 14 -12.91 -4.05 -4.43
C ARG A 14 -11.43 -4.28 -4.15
N ALA A 15 -10.54 -3.79 -5.01
CA ALA A 15 -9.11 -3.85 -4.76
C ALA A 15 -8.71 -3.01 -3.54
N LEU A 16 -9.21 -1.78 -3.45
CA LEU A 16 -9.00 -0.91 -2.29
C LEU A 16 -9.47 -1.57 -0.99
N TYR A 17 -10.62 -2.24 -1.00
CA TYR A 17 -11.12 -2.97 0.16
C TYR A 17 -10.10 -4.03 0.62
N LEU A 18 -9.59 -4.86 -0.28
CA LEU A 18 -8.62 -5.91 0.04
C LEU A 18 -7.27 -5.33 0.48
N CYS A 19 -6.86 -4.20 -0.11
CA CYS A 19 -5.67 -3.48 0.33
C CYS A 19 -5.83 -3.03 1.78
N LEU A 20 -6.91 -2.33 2.11
CA LEU A 20 -7.20 -1.84 3.46
C LEU A 20 -7.39 -2.99 4.46
N ASP A 21 -8.07 -4.07 4.08
CA ASP A 21 -8.17 -5.28 4.92
C ASP A 21 -6.78 -5.83 5.27
N SER A 22 -5.86 -5.87 4.31
CA SER A 22 -4.46 -6.28 4.56
C SER A 22 -3.69 -5.30 5.44
N VAL A 23 -4.06 -4.01 5.45
CA VAL A 23 -3.53 -3.02 6.39
C VAL A 23 -4.04 -3.30 7.80
N MET A 24 -5.31 -3.64 7.97
CA MET A 24 -5.86 -4.00 9.30
C MET A 24 -5.21 -5.24 9.91
N GLN A 25 -4.56 -6.07 9.09
CA GLN A 25 -3.84 -7.27 9.53
C GLN A 25 -2.34 -7.04 9.82
N GLN A 26 -1.86 -5.81 9.77
CA GLN A 26 -0.46 -5.50 10.03
C GLN A 26 -0.07 -5.76 11.49
N THR A 27 1.15 -6.25 11.73
CA THR A 27 1.70 -6.45 13.08
C THR A 27 2.00 -5.16 13.81
N VAL A 28 2.21 -4.08 13.06
CA VAL A 28 2.35 -2.70 13.55
C VAL A 28 1.47 -1.82 12.67
N MET A 29 0.54 -1.09 13.29
CA MET A 29 -0.31 -0.15 12.57
C MET A 29 0.43 1.14 12.25
N PRO A 30 0.12 1.80 11.11
CA PRO A 30 0.58 3.17 10.89
C PRO A 30 -0.12 4.11 11.89
N SER A 31 0.38 5.32 12.06
CA SER A 31 -0.24 6.33 12.92
C SER A 31 -1.51 6.94 12.28
N GLU A 32 -1.57 6.94 10.96
CA GLU A 32 -2.73 7.34 10.16
C GLU A 32 -2.69 6.67 8.78
N ILE A 33 -3.85 6.56 8.16
CA ILE A 33 -4.04 6.10 6.78
C ILE A 33 -4.65 7.25 5.98
N ILE A 34 -4.07 7.58 4.83
CA ILE A 34 -4.57 8.61 3.93
C ILE A 34 -4.89 7.98 2.58
N ILE A 35 -6.14 8.03 2.18
CA ILE A 35 -6.58 7.58 0.87
C ILE A 35 -6.46 8.74 -0.10
N ALA A 36 -5.55 8.61 -1.05
CA ALA A 36 -5.30 9.55 -2.15
C ALA A 36 -6.13 9.13 -3.35
N ASP A 37 -7.32 9.66 -3.50
CA ASP A 37 -8.32 9.23 -4.47
C ASP A 37 -8.40 10.19 -5.66
N ASP A 38 -8.00 9.69 -6.82
CA ASP A 38 -7.87 10.45 -8.09
C ASP A 38 -9.21 10.66 -8.81
N GLY A 39 -10.29 10.90 -8.07
CA GLY A 39 -11.60 11.24 -8.64
C GLY A 39 -12.58 10.07 -8.71
N SER A 40 -12.45 9.07 -7.83
CA SER A 40 -13.37 7.93 -7.85
C SER A 40 -14.81 8.29 -7.49
N GLY A 41 -15.73 7.44 -7.97
CA GLY A 41 -17.15 7.51 -7.69
C GLY A 41 -17.55 7.00 -6.30
N ILE A 42 -18.87 6.92 -6.10
CA ILE A 42 -19.50 6.63 -4.79
C ILE A 42 -19.06 5.27 -4.20
N ALA A 43 -18.88 4.24 -5.02
CA ALA A 43 -18.51 2.90 -4.55
C ALA A 43 -17.16 2.88 -3.83
N THR A 44 -16.18 3.65 -4.30
CA THR A 44 -14.87 3.81 -3.63
C THR A 44 -15.03 4.59 -2.33
N ARG A 45 -15.83 5.66 -2.33
CA ARG A 45 -16.15 6.45 -1.14
C ARG A 45 -16.80 5.60 -0.04
N ASP A 46 -17.67 4.69 -0.40
CA ASP A 46 -18.34 3.80 0.57
C ASP A 46 -17.34 2.83 1.22
N VAL A 47 -16.36 2.32 0.46
CA VAL A 47 -15.26 1.55 1.02
C VAL A 47 -14.46 2.39 2.02
N VAL A 48 -14.11 3.62 1.68
CA VAL A 48 -13.35 4.49 2.59
C VAL A 48 -14.14 4.74 3.87
N ARG A 49 -15.42 5.09 3.79
CA ARG A 49 -16.31 5.29 4.96
C ARG A 49 -16.40 4.06 5.85
N HIS A 50 -16.45 2.87 5.25
CA HIS A 50 -16.43 1.64 6.04
C HIS A 50 -15.15 1.56 6.90
N PHE A 51 -13.98 1.81 6.31
CA PHE A 51 -12.72 1.73 7.07
C PHE A 51 -12.50 2.93 8.00
N GLU A 52 -13.06 4.11 7.72
CA GLU A 52 -13.14 5.22 8.69
C GLU A 52 -13.86 4.81 9.98
N ALA A 53 -14.88 3.95 9.87
CA ALA A 53 -15.67 3.50 11.01
C ALA A 53 -15.06 2.34 11.81
N VAL A 54 -14.29 1.46 11.16
CA VAL A 54 -13.77 0.22 11.79
C VAL A 54 -12.28 0.24 12.09
N SER A 55 -11.52 1.15 11.51
CA SER A 55 -10.06 1.23 11.68
C SER A 55 -9.70 1.67 13.10
N PRO A 56 -8.68 1.04 13.72
CA PRO A 56 -8.16 1.46 15.02
C PRO A 56 -7.32 2.74 14.96
N VAL A 57 -7.00 3.22 13.75
CA VAL A 57 -6.24 4.44 13.51
C VAL A 57 -7.02 5.37 12.57
N PRO A 58 -6.77 6.71 12.63
CA PRO A 58 -7.46 7.65 11.75
C PRO A 58 -7.30 7.28 10.28
N VAL A 59 -8.41 7.21 9.55
CA VAL A 59 -8.45 7.12 8.09
C VAL A 59 -8.94 8.45 7.56
N ARG A 60 -8.29 8.99 6.54
CA ARG A 60 -8.62 10.28 5.93
C ARG A 60 -8.74 10.12 4.43
N HIS A 61 -9.82 10.65 3.85
CA HIS A 61 -10.07 10.64 2.42
C HIS A 61 -9.66 11.99 1.81
N ILE A 62 -8.63 12.00 1.00
CA ILE A 62 -8.24 13.14 0.16
C ILE A 62 -8.70 12.81 -1.25
N TRP A 63 -9.64 13.59 -1.75
CA TRP A 63 -10.30 13.39 -3.04
C TRP A 63 -10.29 14.68 -3.85
N HIS A 64 -10.29 14.58 -5.14
CA HIS A 64 -10.58 15.66 -6.07
C HIS A 64 -11.50 15.17 -7.19
N GLU A 65 -12.13 16.09 -7.91
CA GLU A 65 -12.98 15.78 -9.03
C GLU A 65 -12.21 15.05 -10.13
N ASP A 66 -12.87 14.09 -10.82
CA ASP A 66 -12.31 13.36 -11.94
C ASP A 66 -12.15 14.30 -13.15
N ASP A 67 -10.93 14.63 -13.45
CA ASP A 67 -10.52 15.47 -14.59
C ASP A 67 -9.30 14.84 -15.27
N GLY A 68 -9.42 13.55 -15.59
CA GLY A 68 -8.37 12.72 -16.17
C GLY A 68 -7.33 12.25 -15.16
N PHE A 69 -6.25 11.68 -15.64
CA PHE A 69 -5.21 11.07 -14.83
C PHE A 69 -4.34 12.12 -14.12
N ARG A 70 -4.59 12.35 -12.82
CA ARG A 70 -3.87 13.32 -11.99
C ARG A 70 -3.26 12.71 -10.74
N LEU A 71 -2.82 11.46 -10.86
CA LEU A 71 -2.25 10.68 -9.73
C LEU A 71 -1.13 11.42 -8.99
N ALA A 72 -0.26 12.14 -9.69
CA ALA A 72 0.82 12.91 -9.05
C ALA A 72 0.27 14.05 -8.18
N GLU A 73 -0.80 14.73 -8.63
CA GLU A 73 -1.43 15.81 -7.90
C GLU A 73 -2.07 15.31 -6.61
N ILE A 74 -2.87 14.23 -6.69
CA ILE A 74 -3.54 13.70 -5.50
C ILE A 74 -2.54 13.13 -4.49
N ARG A 75 -1.45 12.52 -4.94
CA ARG A 75 -0.34 12.09 -4.07
C ARG A 75 0.30 13.27 -3.35
N ASN A 76 0.57 14.36 -4.05
CA ASN A 76 1.13 15.57 -3.44
C ASN A 76 0.18 16.17 -2.40
N LYS A 77 -1.13 16.20 -2.66
CA LYS A 77 -2.15 16.62 -1.68
C LYS A 77 -2.13 15.72 -0.44
N ALA A 78 -2.03 14.41 -0.63
CA ALA A 78 -1.97 13.45 0.47
C ALA A 78 -0.67 13.58 1.30
N ILE A 79 0.48 13.77 0.64
CA ILE A 79 1.75 14.04 1.32
C ILE A 79 1.67 15.33 2.13
N ALA A 80 1.16 16.41 1.54
CA ALA A 80 1.00 17.70 2.24
C ALA A 80 0.04 17.61 3.45
N ALA A 81 -0.90 16.68 3.41
CA ALA A 81 -1.83 16.42 4.50
C ALA A 81 -1.29 15.46 5.56
N SER A 82 -0.20 14.73 5.29
CA SER A 82 0.38 13.75 6.22
C SER A 82 0.98 14.42 7.47
N ARG A 83 0.92 13.70 8.60
CA ARG A 83 1.40 14.15 9.91
C ARG A 83 2.52 13.28 10.47
N GLY A 84 2.79 12.15 9.83
CA GLY A 84 3.83 11.20 10.24
C GLY A 84 5.24 11.73 9.91
N GLU A 85 6.20 11.35 10.74
CA GLU A 85 7.63 11.61 10.51
C GLU A 85 8.17 10.81 9.31
N TYR A 86 7.51 9.70 8.99
CA TYR A 86 7.83 8.83 7.87
C TYR A 86 6.59 8.55 7.04
N VAL A 87 6.69 8.72 5.73
CA VAL A 87 5.61 8.51 4.79
C VAL A 87 5.87 7.22 4.01
N ILE A 88 4.90 6.31 4.04
CA ILE A 88 4.87 5.12 3.16
C ILE A 88 3.80 5.36 2.12
N GLN A 89 4.14 5.19 0.85
CA GLN A 89 3.21 5.36 -0.27
C GLN A 89 3.04 4.06 -1.04
N ILE A 90 1.79 3.64 -1.25
CA ILE A 90 1.43 2.43 -1.98
C ILE A 90 0.27 2.68 -2.94
N ASP A 91 0.07 1.76 -3.88
CA ASP A 91 -1.13 1.70 -4.71
C ASP A 91 -2.23 0.87 -4.02
N GLY A 92 -3.49 1.23 -4.23
CA GLY A 92 -4.66 0.62 -3.59
C GLY A 92 -5.06 -0.75 -4.17
N ASP A 93 -4.23 -1.34 -5.01
CA ASP A 93 -4.37 -2.69 -5.56
C ASP A 93 -3.34 -3.69 -4.99
N LEU A 94 -2.65 -3.30 -3.92
CA LEU A 94 -1.66 -4.14 -3.25
C LEU A 94 -2.26 -4.87 -2.05
N ILE A 95 -1.94 -6.14 -1.90
CA ILE A 95 -2.16 -6.90 -0.66
C ILE A 95 -0.85 -6.98 0.09
N LEU A 96 -0.81 -6.38 1.27
CA LEU A 96 0.42 -6.21 2.04
C LEU A 96 0.77 -7.47 2.84
N GLN A 97 2.06 -7.74 2.91
CA GLN A 97 2.60 -8.74 3.85
C GLN A 97 2.46 -8.21 5.28
N ARG A 98 2.16 -9.08 6.25
CA ARG A 98 1.80 -8.72 7.65
C ARG A 98 2.82 -7.86 8.40
N HIS A 99 4.08 -7.86 7.98
CA HIS A 99 5.15 -7.08 8.62
C HIS A 99 5.59 -5.88 7.76
N PHE A 100 4.81 -5.51 6.74
CA PHE A 100 5.20 -4.48 5.78
C PHE A 100 5.51 -3.14 6.46
N ILE A 101 4.62 -2.63 7.30
CA ILE A 101 4.82 -1.38 8.05
C ILE A 101 6.01 -1.50 9.01
N HIS A 102 6.07 -2.60 9.76
CA HIS A 102 7.17 -2.87 10.68
C HIS A 102 8.54 -2.86 9.98
N ASP A 103 8.64 -3.54 8.82
CA ASP A 103 9.89 -3.61 8.07
C ASP A 103 10.31 -2.25 7.52
N HIS A 104 9.36 -1.44 7.02
CA HIS A 104 9.63 -0.05 6.64
C HIS A 104 10.20 0.76 7.81
N MET A 105 9.64 0.63 9.01
CA MET A 105 10.15 1.34 10.20
C MET A 105 11.57 0.92 10.60
N ILE A 106 11.92 -0.37 10.43
CA ILE A 106 13.29 -0.86 10.71
C ILE A 106 14.31 -0.29 9.71
N PHE A 107 13.92 -0.14 8.44
CA PHE A 107 14.83 0.32 7.39
C PHE A 107 14.83 1.83 7.20
N ALA A 108 13.90 2.56 7.79
CA ALA A 108 13.82 4.01 7.70
C ALA A 108 15.08 4.67 8.25
N GLN A 109 15.68 5.58 7.46
CA GLN A 109 16.83 6.37 7.84
C GLN A 109 16.66 7.81 7.34
N PRO A 110 17.10 8.85 8.09
CA PRO A 110 17.05 10.22 7.63
C PRO A 110 17.77 10.41 6.29
N GLY A 111 17.14 11.13 5.36
CA GLY A 111 17.68 11.39 4.03
C GLY A 111 17.70 10.19 3.07
N CYS A 112 17.09 9.06 3.47
CA CYS A 112 16.98 7.85 2.67
C CYS A 112 15.50 7.51 2.39
N PHE A 113 15.26 6.82 1.30
CA PHE A 113 13.96 6.20 1.04
C PHE A 113 14.12 4.68 0.91
N VAL A 114 13.08 3.95 1.27
CA VAL A 114 13.00 2.49 1.18
C VAL A 114 12.07 2.13 0.04
N THR A 115 12.55 1.31 -0.89
CA THR A 115 11.69 0.74 -1.95
C THR A 115 11.35 -0.70 -1.63
N GLY A 116 10.07 -1.03 -1.63
CA GLY A 116 9.62 -2.41 -1.53
C GLY A 116 9.64 -3.13 -2.88
N SER A 117 9.61 -4.45 -2.84
CA SER A 117 9.40 -5.30 -3.99
C SER A 117 7.99 -5.89 -3.99
N ARG A 118 7.51 -6.34 -5.16
CA ARG A 118 6.17 -6.94 -5.29
C ARG A 118 6.18 -8.22 -6.10
N GLY A 119 5.35 -9.17 -5.71
CA GLY A 119 4.89 -10.24 -6.58
C GLY A 119 3.75 -9.74 -7.46
N ILE A 120 3.52 -10.40 -8.57
CA ILE A 120 2.43 -10.09 -9.50
C ILE A 120 1.55 -11.33 -9.58
N ILE A 121 0.25 -11.18 -9.44
CA ILE A 121 -0.73 -12.25 -9.65
C ILE A 121 -1.33 -12.17 -11.05
N THR A 122 -1.61 -13.33 -11.62
CA THR A 122 -2.27 -13.40 -12.95
C THR A 122 -3.71 -12.92 -12.87
N GLU A 123 -4.29 -12.52 -13.99
CA GLU A 123 -5.68 -12.07 -14.09
C GLU A 123 -6.66 -13.11 -13.52
N MET A 124 -6.45 -14.39 -13.82
CA MET A 124 -7.28 -15.48 -13.30
C MET A 124 -7.24 -15.50 -11.76
N LEU A 125 -6.04 -15.42 -11.16
CA LEU A 125 -5.88 -15.41 -9.72
C LEU A 125 -6.44 -14.11 -9.11
N THR A 126 -6.27 -12.96 -9.76
CA THR A 126 -6.87 -11.68 -9.38
C THR A 126 -8.39 -11.81 -9.29
N ASN A 127 -9.04 -12.38 -10.31
CA ASN A 127 -10.48 -12.56 -10.32
C ASN A 127 -10.97 -13.47 -9.18
N GLN A 128 -10.26 -14.55 -8.87
CA GLN A 128 -10.58 -15.44 -7.75
C GLN A 128 -10.46 -14.72 -6.39
N VAL A 129 -9.40 -13.92 -6.21
CA VAL A 129 -9.20 -13.10 -5.00
C VAL A 129 -10.29 -12.04 -4.87
N LEU A 130 -10.61 -11.32 -5.95
CA LEU A 130 -11.66 -10.30 -5.96
C LEU A 130 -13.06 -10.87 -5.66
N ARG A 131 -13.32 -12.13 -6.03
CA ARG A 131 -14.58 -12.83 -5.70
C ARG A 131 -14.60 -13.40 -4.28
N GLY A 132 -13.46 -13.39 -3.57
CA GLY A 132 -13.33 -13.98 -2.24
C GLY A 132 -13.20 -15.51 -2.26
N GLU A 133 -12.96 -16.14 -3.41
CA GLU A 133 -12.71 -17.58 -3.56
C GLU A 133 -11.35 -17.97 -2.95
N ILE A 134 -10.41 -17.01 -2.92
CA ILE A 134 -9.09 -17.14 -2.32
C ILE A 134 -8.90 -15.99 -1.34
N THR A 135 -8.73 -16.33 -0.08
CA THR A 135 -8.57 -15.37 1.03
C THR A 135 -7.12 -15.22 1.50
N SER A 136 -6.23 -16.10 1.06
CA SER A 136 -4.81 -16.07 1.44
C SER A 136 -3.94 -16.34 0.23
N LEU A 137 -3.00 -15.46 -0.04
CA LEU A 137 -2.01 -15.59 -1.10
C LEU A 137 -0.68 -16.11 -0.53
N THR A 138 -0.11 -17.12 -1.19
CA THR A 138 1.23 -17.62 -0.86
C THR A 138 2.16 -17.52 -2.07
N PRO A 139 3.49 -17.36 -1.86
CA PRO A 139 4.45 -17.24 -2.95
C PRO A 139 4.46 -18.44 -3.91
N LEU A 140 4.08 -19.62 -3.41
CA LEU A 140 4.11 -20.89 -4.17
C LEU A 140 2.84 -21.16 -4.98
N MET A 141 1.83 -20.30 -4.87
CA MET A 141 0.56 -20.51 -5.61
C MET A 141 0.78 -20.35 -7.11
N LYS A 142 0.11 -21.25 -7.88
CA LYS A 142 0.06 -21.12 -9.32
C LYS A 142 -0.60 -19.79 -9.70
N GLY A 143 0.07 -19.01 -10.55
CA GLY A 143 -0.41 -17.67 -10.94
C GLY A 143 0.28 -16.53 -10.19
N VAL A 144 1.15 -16.80 -9.21
CA VAL A 144 2.05 -15.80 -8.61
C VAL A 144 3.34 -15.73 -9.41
N ARG A 145 3.67 -14.56 -9.94
CA ARG A 145 4.93 -14.26 -10.64
C ARG A 145 5.84 -13.46 -9.72
N ASN A 146 7.15 -13.52 -9.95
CA ASN A 146 8.16 -12.87 -9.11
C ASN A 146 8.02 -13.26 -7.62
N SER A 147 7.73 -14.54 -7.36
CA SER A 147 7.47 -15.07 -6.02
C SER A 147 8.61 -14.80 -5.02
N ASN A 148 9.86 -14.72 -5.48
CA ASN A 148 11.01 -14.36 -4.64
C ASN A 148 10.87 -12.96 -4.01
N ASN A 149 10.12 -12.06 -4.65
CA ASN A 149 9.92 -10.70 -4.16
C ASN A 149 8.92 -10.61 -2.99
N VAL A 150 8.15 -11.67 -2.74
CA VAL A 150 7.16 -11.70 -1.66
C VAL A 150 7.59 -12.59 -0.49
N VAL A 151 8.76 -13.23 -0.59
CA VAL A 151 9.33 -14.03 0.50
C VAL A 151 10.07 -13.09 1.46
N ARG A 152 9.61 -13.06 2.71
CA ARG A 152 10.28 -12.31 3.77
C ARG A 152 11.33 -13.19 4.46
N ILE A 153 12.60 -12.80 4.37
CA ILE A 153 13.71 -13.47 5.06
C ILE A 153 14.41 -12.43 5.95
N PRO A 154 14.04 -12.31 7.23
CA PRO A 154 14.53 -11.22 8.10
C PRO A 154 16.05 -11.15 8.22
N LEU A 155 16.72 -12.31 8.28
CA LEU A 155 18.19 -12.36 8.38
C LEU A 155 18.88 -11.82 7.13
N MET A 156 18.34 -12.08 5.94
CA MET A 156 18.88 -11.56 4.68
C MET A 156 18.66 -10.06 4.52
N ALA A 157 17.67 -9.49 5.15
CA ALA A 157 17.41 -8.06 5.08
C ALA A 157 18.60 -7.22 5.60
N TYR A 158 19.36 -7.72 6.58
CA TYR A 158 20.59 -7.08 7.03
C TYR A 158 21.74 -7.14 6.00
N LEU A 159 21.75 -8.16 5.15
CA LEU A 159 22.75 -8.34 4.10
C LEU A 159 22.46 -7.47 2.85
N TYR A 160 21.18 -7.13 2.62
CA TYR A 160 20.73 -6.31 1.50
C TYR A 160 20.69 -4.80 1.79
N ARG A 161 21.32 -4.33 2.85
CA ARG A 161 21.57 -2.89 3.08
C ARG A 161 22.56 -2.34 2.06
N THR A 162 22.24 -2.43 0.79
CA THR A 162 22.99 -1.73 -0.24
C THR A 162 22.55 -0.27 -0.22
N LEU A 163 23.30 0.54 0.48
CA LEU A 163 23.30 1.99 0.36
C LEU A 163 23.83 2.35 -1.04
N GLY A 164 23.00 2.20 -2.05
CA GLY A 164 23.34 2.60 -3.42
C GLY A 164 22.40 3.69 -3.90
N PRO A 165 22.86 4.70 -4.65
CA PRO A 165 21.97 5.66 -5.28
C PRO A 165 21.09 4.92 -6.28
N THR A 166 19.81 4.70 -5.94
CA THR A 166 18.83 4.22 -6.92
C THR A 166 18.45 5.38 -7.84
N ARG A 167 18.73 5.23 -9.12
CA ARG A 167 18.43 6.25 -10.14
C ARG A 167 16.93 6.38 -10.44
N PHE A 168 16.12 5.42 -10.01
CA PHE A 168 14.68 5.38 -10.31
C PHE A 168 13.88 4.91 -9.10
N VAL A 169 12.95 5.72 -8.68
CA VAL A 169 11.93 5.38 -7.68
C VAL A 169 10.65 4.97 -8.42
N LYS A 170 10.23 3.73 -8.24
CA LYS A 170 8.92 3.29 -8.74
C LYS A 170 7.87 3.69 -7.71
N GLY A 171 6.95 4.57 -8.09
CA GLY A 171 5.98 5.19 -7.20
C GLY A 171 4.90 4.27 -6.61
N CYS A 172 5.03 2.95 -6.71
CA CYS A 172 4.03 2.02 -6.22
C CYS A 172 4.33 1.45 -4.82
N ASN A 173 5.49 1.76 -4.26
CA ASN A 173 5.88 1.33 -2.93
C ASN A 173 7.13 2.12 -2.49
N MET A 174 6.92 3.21 -1.77
CA MET A 174 7.94 4.09 -1.19
C MET A 174 7.69 4.34 0.29
#